data_7d290ea3a353cabad8f5c8de1c2fbd9a
#
_entry.id   7d290ea3a353cabad8f5c8de1c2fbd9a
#
_cell.length_a   1.000
_cell.length_b   1.000
_cell.length_c   1.000
_cell.angle_alpha   90.00
_cell.angle_beta   90.00
_cell.angle_gamma   90.00
#
_symmetry.space_group_name_H-M   'P 1'
#
loop_
_entity.id
_entity.type
_entity.pdbx_description
1 polymer ?
#
loop_
_entity_poly.entity_id
_entity_poly.type
_entity_poly.pdbx_seq_one_letter_code
_entity_poly.pdbx_strand_id
1 'polypeptide(L)'
;MPTYKIPESVLVVIYSVDLQVLLIERADKPGFWQSVTGSKDLPDEPLLTTAIREVQEETAIAVGSTQVPAENLRDWKLSNIYEIYPVWRHRYAPGVTHNTEHVYGLLVPRDIQVALAEREHLQYQWLPWQAAAEQCFSPSNAEAILQLPHYLS
;
A
#
# COMPACT_ATOMS: atom_id res chain seq x y z
N MET A 1 -25.13 -3.27 13.21
CA MET A 1 -24.91 -2.44 12.01
C MET A 1 -23.66 -2.88 11.29
N PRO A 2 -23.75 -3.21 10.01
CA PRO A 2 -22.55 -3.55 9.26
C PRO A 2 -21.65 -2.33 9.12
N THR A 3 -20.35 -2.56 9.21
CA THR A 3 -19.37 -1.50 9.02
C THR A 3 -18.83 -1.62 7.60
N TYR A 4 -19.00 -0.57 6.81
CA TYR A 4 -18.52 -0.55 5.44
C TYR A 4 -17.15 0.11 5.35
N LYS A 5 -16.37 -0.32 4.36
CA LYS A 5 -15.10 0.33 4.05
C LYS A 5 -15.38 1.73 3.49
N ILE A 6 -14.51 2.66 3.85
CA ILE A 6 -14.56 4.02 3.29
C ILE A 6 -13.87 3.98 1.92
N PRO A 7 -14.50 4.52 0.85
CA PRO A 7 -13.90 4.47 -0.49
C PRO A 7 -12.82 5.51 -0.70
N GLU A 8 -11.92 5.62 0.26
CA GLU A 8 -10.75 6.46 0.20
C GLU A 8 -9.62 5.70 0.90
N SER A 9 -8.54 5.45 0.17
CA SER A 9 -7.47 4.57 0.63
C SER A 9 -6.10 5.12 0.30
N VAL A 10 -5.08 4.47 0.85
CA VAL A 10 -3.69 4.75 0.54
C VAL A 10 -3.06 3.55 -0.16
N LEU A 11 -2.06 3.83 -0.97
CA LEU A 11 -1.15 2.84 -1.53
C LEU A 11 0.25 3.28 -1.13
N VAL A 12 1.00 2.45 -0.42
CA VAL A 12 2.34 2.80 0.03
C VAL A 12 3.36 1.93 -0.68
N VAL A 13 4.18 2.55 -1.53
CA VAL A 13 5.30 1.88 -2.19
C VAL A 13 6.47 1.90 -1.19
N ILE A 14 6.83 0.73 -0.68
CA ILE A 14 7.94 0.58 0.27
C ILE A 14 9.17 0.16 -0.50
N TYR A 15 10.24 0.93 -0.38
CA TYR A 15 11.45 0.68 -1.16
C TYR A 15 12.71 0.94 -0.34
N SER A 16 13.77 0.25 -0.73
CA SER A 16 15.09 0.42 -0.10
C SER A 16 15.95 1.38 -0.92
N VAL A 17 17.08 1.76 -0.36
CA VAL A 17 18.01 2.70 -1.02
C VAL A 17 18.57 2.15 -2.34
N ASP A 18 18.62 0.83 -2.51
CA ASP A 18 19.02 0.19 -3.77
C ASP A 18 17.82 -0.15 -4.67
N LEU A 19 16.70 0.49 -4.42
CA LEU A 19 15.49 0.41 -5.26
C LEU A 19 14.89 -0.99 -5.37
N GLN A 20 14.98 -1.76 -4.30
CA GLN A 20 14.19 -2.97 -4.14
C GLN A 20 12.83 -2.57 -3.57
N VAL A 21 11.78 -3.08 -4.13
CA VAL A 21 10.40 -2.75 -3.73
C VAL A 21 9.76 -3.96 -3.07
N LEU A 22 9.09 -3.71 -1.95
CA LEU A 22 8.39 -4.76 -1.20
C LEU A 22 7.02 -5.01 -1.81
N LEU A 23 6.75 -6.27 -2.12
CA LEU A 23 5.41 -6.71 -2.50
C LEU A 23 4.93 -7.78 -1.55
N ILE A 24 3.62 -7.80 -1.30
CA ILE A 24 2.97 -8.77 -0.44
C ILE A 24 1.85 -9.48 -1.22
N GLU A 25 1.68 -10.77 -0.96
CA GLU A 25 0.70 -11.60 -1.65
C GLU A 25 -0.60 -11.67 -0.84
N ARG A 26 -1.72 -11.41 -1.50
CA ARG A 26 -3.03 -11.41 -0.83
C ARG A 26 -3.47 -12.83 -0.46
N ALA A 27 -3.95 -13.02 0.76
CA ALA A 27 -4.50 -14.31 1.20
C ALA A 27 -5.84 -14.60 0.53
N ASP A 28 -6.66 -13.56 0.27
CA ASP A 28 -7.98 -13.73 -0.36
C ASP A 28 -7.91 -13.92 -1.87
N LYS A 29 -6.74 -13.64 -2.47
CA LYS A 29 -6.49 -13.83 -3.91
C LYS A 29 -5.05 -14.29 -4.09
N PRO A 30 -4.74 -15.56 -3.83
CA PRO A 30 -3.37 -16.07 -4.02
C PRO A 30 -2.85 -15.80 -5.43
N GLY A 31 -1.60 -15.39 -5.52
CA GLY A 31 -0.98 -14.98 -6.78
C GLY A 31 -1.13 -13.49 -7.08
N PHE A 32 -1.94 -12.77 -6.30
CA PHE A 32 -2.10 -11.32 -6.47
C PHE A 32 -1.12 -10.60 -5.55
N TRP A 33 -0.12 -9.97 -6.15
CA TRP A 33 0.95 -9.25 -5.45
C TRP A 33 0.68 -7.74 -5.52
N GLN A 34 0.98 -7.05 -4.42
CA GLN A 34 0.69 -5.62 -4.33
C GLN A 34 1.60 -4.94 -3.30
N SER A 35 1.67 -3.60 -3.38
CA SER A 35 2.21 -2.78 -2.31
C SER A 35 1.23 -2.76 -1.14
N VAL A 36 1.61 -2.15 -0.02
CA VAL A 36 0.70 -1.96 1.11
C VAL A 36 -0.47 -1.07 0.67
N THR A 37 -1.68 -1.48 0.98
CA THR A 37 -2.87 -0.68 0.67
C THR A 37 -3.90 -0.87 1.78
N GLY A 38 -4.68 0.18 2.02
CA GLY A 38 -5.75 0.11 3.00
C GLY A 38 -6.58 1.37 3.05
N SER A 39 -7.79 1.24 3.55
CA SER A 39 -8.75 2.32 3.62
C SER A 39 -8.68 3.07 4.95
N LYS A 40 -9.17 4.31 4.96
CA LYS A 40 -9.37 5.05 6.20
C LYS A 40 -10.28 4.25 7.13
N ASP A 41 -10.03 4.35 8.42
CA ASP A 41 -10.92 3.77 9.44
C ASP A 41 -12.13 4.65 9.70
N LEU A 42 -11.93 5.97 9.61
CA LEU A 42 -12.97 6.97 9.83
C LEU A 42 -12.91 8.01 8.71
N PRO A 43 -14.04 8.63 8.35
CA PRO A 43 -14.03 9.61 7.25
C PRO A 43 -13.07 10.79 7.46
N ASP A 44 -12.82 11.16 8.70
CA ASP A 44 -11.93 12.28 9.02
C ASP A 44 -10.50 11.87 9.39
N GLU A 45 -10.16 10.58 9.25
CA GLU A 45 -8.78 10.14 9.48
C GLU A 45 -7.86 10.78 8.45
N PRO A 46 -6.77 11.47 8.89
CA PRO A 46 -5.80 11.99 7.92
C PRO A 46 -5.15 10.86 7.12
N LEU A 47 -4.92 11.08 5.84
CA LEU A 47 -4.31 10.07 4.97
C LEU A 47 -2.93 9.62 5.46
N LEU A 48 -2.15 10.54 6.02
CA LEU A 48 -0.85 10.18 6.59
C LEU A 48 -1.00 9.18 7.73
N THR A 49 -2.00 9.38 8.59
CA THR A 49 -2.31 8.46 9.68
C THR A 49 -2.72 7.10 9.13
N THR A 50 -3.55 7.09 8.09
CA THR A 50 -3.96 5.85 7.41
C THR A 50 -2.74 5.11 6.89
N ALA A 51 -1.81 5.82 6.24
CA ALA A 51 -0.61 5.21 5.66
C ALA A 51 0.28 4.59 6.76
N ILE A 52 0.53 5.32 7.84
CA ILE A 52 1.35 4.83 8.96
C ILE A 52 0.74 3.57 9.56
N ARG A 53 -0.57 3.61 9.81
CA ARG A 53 -1.30 2.49 10.41
C ARG A 53 -1.29 1.25 9.52
N GLU A 54 -1.60 1.41 8.24
CA GLU A 54 -1.65 0.29 7.31
C GLU A 54 -0.27 -0.35 7.10
N VAL A 55 0.79 0.45 7.02
CA VAL A 55 2.15 -0.08 6.91
C VAL A 55 2.46 -0.94 8.13
N GLN A 56 2.14 -0.47 9.33
CA GLN A 56 2.41 -1.22 10.53
C GLN A 56 1.56 -2.49 10.62
N GLU A 57 0.29 -2.41 10.30
CA GLU A 57 -0.61 -3.56 10.35
C GLU A 57 -0.18 -4.66 9.37
N GLU A 58 0.23 -4.29 8.16
CA GLU A 58 0.52 -5.26 7.11
C GLU A 58 1.96 -5.76 7.11
N THR A 59 2.92 -4.97 7.62
CA THR A 59 4.34 -5.32 7.53
C THR A 59 5.09 -5.26 8.87
N ALA A 60 4.46 -4.75 9.92
CA ALA A 60 5.09 -4.48 11.22
C ALA A 60 6.19 -3.41 11.16
N ILE A 61 6.31 -2.67 10.07
CA ILE A 61 7.26 -1.56 9.98
C ILE A 61 6.69 -0.37 10.72
N ALA A 62 7.45 0.16 11.69
CA ALA A 62 7.03 1.30 12.50
C ALA A 62 7.59 2.60 11.92
N VAL A 63 6.74 3.36 11.24
CA VAL A 63 7.11 4.70 10.73
C VAL A 63 7.19 5.66 11.92
N GLY A 64 8.28 6.42 11.99
CA GLY A 64 8.56 7.29 13.13
C GLY A 64 9.53 6.66 14.12
N SER A 65 10.03 5.46 13.83
CA SER A 65 11.06 4.80 14.64
C SER A 65 12.45 5.29 14.26
N THR A 66 13.46 4.84 15.00
CA THR A 66 14.85 5.15 14.69
C THR A 66 15.26 4.65 13.31
N GLN A 67 14.80 3.44 12.93
CA GLN A 67 15.14 2.85 11.64
C GLN A 67 14.40 3.49 10.48
N VAL A 68 13.17 3.96 10.72
CA VAL A 68 12.32 4.52 9.67
C VAL A 68 11.74 5.84 10.16
N PRO A 69 12.51 6.93 10.05
CA PRO A 69 12.04 8.25 10.47
C PRO A 69 10.77 8.66 9.74
N ALA A 70 9.95 9.48 10.39
CA ALA A 70 8.67 9.91 9.82
C ALA A 70 8.83 10.60 8.46
N GLU A 71 9.89 11.35 8.25
CA GLU A 71 10.15 12.06 6.98
C GLU A 71 10.43 11.11 5.82
N ASN A 72 10.67 9.82 6.08
CA ASN A 72 10.85 8.84 5.02
C ASN A 72 9.53 8.40 4.38
N LEU A 73 8.40 8.74 5.01
CA LEU A 73 7.08 8.51 4.42
C LEU A 73 6.65 9.80 3.74
N ARG A 74 6.54 9.76 2.42
CA ARG A 74 6.25 10.95 1.63
C ARG A 74 4.99 10.78 0.79
N ASP A 75 4.16 11.81 0.81
CA ASP A 75 3.00 11.90 -0.07
C ASP A 75 3.51 12.25 -1.48
N TRP A 76 3.31 11.35 -2.43
CA TRP A 76 3.74 11.59 -3.81
C TRP A 76 2.76 12.48 -4.57
N LYS A 77 1.64 12.85 -3.94
CA LYS A 77 0.62 13.72 -4.55
C LYS A 77 0.05 13.14 -5.83
N LEU A 78 0.00 11.82 -5.89
CA LEU A 78 -0.64 11.08 -6.96
C LEU A 78 -1.89 10.42 -6.38
N SER A 79 -2.94 10.41 -7.17
CA SER A 79 -4.14 9.69 -6.78
C SER A 79 -4.76 9.01 -7.99
N ASN A 80 -5.44 7.91 -7.75
CA ASN A 80 -6.12 7.15 -8.78
C ASN A 80 -7.55 6.89 -8.33
N ILE A 81 -8.50 7.11 -9.24
CA ILE A 81 -9.88 6.73 -9.01
C ILE A 81 -10.13 5.52 -9.88
N TYR A 82 -10.49 4.40 -9.27
CA TYR A 82 -10.72 3.18 -10.02
C TYR A 82 -12.01 2.51 -9.59
N GLU A 83 -12.57 1.73 -10.52
CA GLU A 83 -13.76 0.95 -10.25
C GLU A 83 -13.39 -0.24 -9.35
N ILE A 84 -14.16 -0.41 -8.29
CA ILE A 84 -13.93 -1.52 -7.35
C ILE A 84 -14.34 -2.81 -8.05
N TYR A 85 -13.48 -3.84 -7.97
CA TYR A 85 -13.81 -5.15 -8.52
C TYR A 85 -15.13 -5.66 -7.93
N PRO A 86 -16.04 -6.18 -8.77
CA PRO A 86 -17.35 -6.63 -8.29
C PRO A 86 -17.30 -7.59 -7.11
N VAL A 87 -16.28 -8.45 -7.06
CA VAL A 87 -16.10 -9.43 -5.99
C VAL A 87 -15.87 -8.75 -4.62
N TRP A 88 -15.43 -7.49 -4.60
CA TRP A 88 -15.15 -6.76 -3.35
C TRP A 88 -16.14 -5.65 -3.04
N ARG A 89 -17.12 -5.39 -3.93
CA ARG A 89 -18.08 -4.29 -3.72
C ARG A 89 -18.95 -4.47 -2.48
N HIS A 90 -19.16 -5.71 -2.05
CA HIS A 90 -19.95 -5.99 -0.85
C HIS A 90 -19.31 -5.41 0.42
N ARG A 91 -18.06 -5.05 0.39
CA ARG A 91 -17.34 -4.45 1.53
C ARG A 91 -17.69 -2.97 1.72
N TYR A 92 -18.34 -2.36 0.73
CA TYR A 92 -18.64 -0.93 0.71
C TYR A 92 -20.15 -0.71 0.83
N ALA A 93 -20.54 0.52 1.15
CA ALA A 93 -21.95 0.87 1.23
C ALA A 93 -22.63 0.67 -0.14
N PRO A 94 -23.95 0.34 -0.15
CA PRO A 94 -24.68 0.22 -1.42
C PRO A 94 -24.53 1.47 -2.27
N GLY A 95 -24.28 1.27 -3.57
CA GLY A 95 -24.09 2.38 -4.51
C GLY A 95 -22.66 2.86 -4.66
N VAL A 96 -21.74 2.41 -3.81
CA VAL A 96 -20.33 2.74 -3.94
C VAL A 96 -19.72 1.84 -5.00
N THR A 97 -19.18 2.43 -6.07
CA THR A 97 -18.60 1.68 -7.19
C THR A 97 -17.12 2.02 -7.43
N HIS A 98 -16.65 3.15 -6.90
CA HIS A 98 -15.29 3.63 -7.14
C HIS A 98 -14.58 3.95 -5.82
N ASN A 99 -13.26 3.77 -5.82
CA ASN A 99 -12.39 4.10 -4.70
C ASN A 99 -11.34 5.11 -5.16
N THR A 100 -11.03 6.08 -4.31
CA THR A 100 -9.94 7.03 -4.55
C THR A 100 -8.73 6.56 -3.75
N GLU A 101 -7.63 6.28 -4.44
CA GLU A 101 -6.40 5.77 -3.85
C GLU A 101 -5.31 6.84 -3.93
N HIS A 102 -4.72 7.17 -2.78
CA HIS A 102 -3.64 8.17 -2.69
C HIS A 102 -2.30 7.45 -2.51
N VAL A 103 -1.29 7.85 -3.28
CA VAL A 103 -0.01 7.16 -3.34
C VAL A 103 1.03 7.81 -2.43
N TYR A 104 1.68 6.99 -1.61
CA TYR A 104 2.80 7.37 -0.75
C TYR A 104 4.02 6.51 -1.09
N GLY A 105 5.20 7.03 -0.79
CA GLY A 105 6.45 6.27 -0.85
C GLY A 105 7.08 6.21 0.53
N LEU A 106 7.65 5.08 0.87
CA LEU A 106 8.34 4.88 2.15
C LEU A 106 9.72 4.30 1.92
N LEU A 107 10.75 5.07 2.26
CA LEU A 107 12.13 4.61 2.19
C LEU A 107 12.47 3.87 3.49
N VAL A 108 12.99 2.64 3.36
CA VAL A 108 13.37 1.81 4.50
C VAL A 108 14.79 1.31 4.36
N PRO A 109 15.46 0.94 5.49
CA PRO A 109 16.76 0.30 5.41
C PRO A 109 16.68 -1.05 4.69
N ARG A 110 17.78 -1.45 4.07
CA ARG A 110 17.87 -2.70 3.33
C ARG A 110 17.57 -3.93 4.20
N ASP A 111 17.91 -3.88 5.48
CA ASP A 111 17.77 -4.98 6.42
C ASP A 111 16.50 -4.90 7.29
N ILE A 112 15.55 -4.06 6.91
CA ILE A 112 14.29 -3.91 7.68
C ILE A 112 13.58 -5.25 7.82
N GLN A 113 13.09 -5.53 9.02
CA GLN A 113 12.35 -6.76 9.28
C GLN A 113 10.89 -6.58 8.92
N VAL A 114 10.32 -7.57 8.23
CA VAL A 114 8.92 -7.58 7.82
C VAL A 114 8.22 -8.75 8.51
N ALA A 115 7.09 -8.47 9.16
CA ALA A 115 6.23 -9.50 9.73
C ALA A 115 4.81 -9.27 9.21
N LEU A 116 4.30 -10.21 8.45
CA LEU A 116 3.00 -10.06 7.78
C LEU A 116 1.83 -10.32 8.71
N ALA A 117 0.69 -9.68 8.41
CA ALA A 117 -0.58 -9.98 9.05
C ALA A 117 -1.03 -11.36 8.56
N GLU A 118 -1.02 -12.35 9.46
CA GLU A 118 -1.18 -13.77 9.11
C GLU A 118 -2.42 -14.10 8.28
N ARG A 119 -3.53 -13.42 8.53
CA ARG A 119 -4.80 -13.75 7.85
C ARG A 119 -5.01 -12.96 6.56
N GLU A 120 -4.20 -11.92 6.34
CA GLU A 120 -4.39 -11.02 5.20
C GLU A 120 -3.41 -11.27 4.08
N HIS A 121 -2.20 -11.72 4.42
CA HIS A 121 -1.13 -11.90 3.45
C HIS A 121 -0.40 -13.22 3.67
N LEU A 122 -0.04 -13.87 2.56
CA LEU A 122 0.60 -15.20 2.57
C LEU A 122 2.12 -15.10 2.68
N GLN A 123 2.73 -14.20 1.92
CA GLN A 123 4.18 -14.06 1.87
C GLN A 123 4.55 -12.70 1.29
N TYR A 124 5.82 -12.35 1.40
CA TYR A 124 6.33 -11.11 0.83
C TYR A 124 7.60 -11.41 0.02
N GLN A 125 7.96 -10.45 -0.86
CA GLN A 125 9.21 -10.51 -1.61
C GLN A 125 9.72 -9.11 -1.88
N TRP A 126 11.03 -9.00 -2.05
CA TRP A 126 11.69 -7.79 -2.48
C TRP A 126 12.14 -7.98 -3.91
N LEU A 127 11.79 -7.07 -4.79
CA LEU A 127 12.15 -7.13 -6.21
C LEU A 127 12.72 -5.80 -6.67
N PRO A 128 13.64 -5.81 -7.67
CA PRO A 128 14.00 -4.56 -8.33
C PRO A 128 12.73 -3.85 -8.79
N TRP A 129 12.70 -2.53 -8.72
CA TRP A 129 11.47 -1.76 -8.90
C TRP A 129 10.74 -2.06 -10.21
N GLN A 130 11.46 -2.29 -11.32
CA GLN A 130 10.84 -2.63 -12.60
C GLN A 130 10.19 -4.01 -12.56
N ALA A 131 10.87 -4.99 -11.99
CA ALA A 131 10.32 -6.33 -11.83
C ALA A 131 9.13 -6.32 -10.87
N ALA A 132 9.18 -5.50 -9.83
CA ALA A 132 8.06 -5.34 -8.90
C ALA A 132 6.82 -4.80 -9.63
N ALA A 133 7.01 -3.81 -10.49
CA ALA A 133 5.91 -3.25 -11.27
C ALA A 133 5.27 -4.32 -12.16
N GLU A 134 6.07 -5.16 -12.79
CA GLU A 134 5.56 -6.25 -13.63
C GLU A 134 4.79 -7.30 -12.83
N GLN A 135 5.18 -7.52 -11.58
CA GLN A 135 4.56 -8.54 -10.73
C GLN A 135 3.19 -8.11 -10.18
N CYS A 136 2.93 -6.80 -10.09
CA CYS A 136 1.69 -6.30 -9.51
C CYS A 136 0.47 -6.67 -10.34
N PHE A 137 -0.60 -7.11 -9.65
CA PHE A 137 -1.85 -7.39 -10.35
C PHE A 137 -2.60 -6.12 -10.75
N SER A 138 -2.41 -5.03 -10.00
CA SER A 138 -3.13 -3.77 -10.22
C SER A 138 -2.33 -2.83 -11.13
N PRO A 139 -2.91 -2.36 -12.24
CA PRO A 139 -2.22 -1.39 -13.11
C PRO A 139 -1.84 -0.09 -12.40
N SER A 140 -2.68 0.41 -11.49
CA SER A 140 -2.36 1.64 -10.76
C SER A 140 -1.18 1.45 -9.82
N ASN A 141 -1.06 0.28 -9.20
CA ASN A 141 0.07 -0.05 -8.35
C ASN A 141 1.36 -0.15 -9.19
N ALA A 142 1.28 -0.82 -10.33
CA ALA A 142 2.42 -0.93 -11.24
C ALA A 142 2.89 0.44 -11.70
N GLU A 143 1.97 1.32 -12.09
CA GLU A 143 2.31 2.69 -12.51
C GLU A 143 2.96 3.49 -11.38
N ALA A 144 2.44 3.36 -10.16
CA ALA A 144 3.01 4.05 -9.01
C ALA A 144 4.47 3.63 -8.81
N ILE A 145 4.76 2.34 -8.89
CA ILE A 145 6.14 1.83 -8.74
C ILE A 145 7.03 2.39 -9.85
N LEU A 146 6.53 2.46 -11.08
CA LEU A 146 7.29 3.00 -12.20
C LEU A 146 7.61 4.49 -12.05
N GLN A 147 6.89 5.22 -11.20
CA GLN A 147 7.18 6.61 -10.89
C GLN A 147 8.29 6.78 -9.85
N LEU A 148 8.71 5.69 -9.21
CA LEU A 148 9.69 5.75 -8.11
C LEU A 148 10.92 6.64 -8.42
N PRO A 149 11.57 6.54 -9.60
CA PRO A 149 12.75 7.38 -9.87
C PRO A 149 12.49 8.88 -9.78
N HIS A 150 11.24 9.33 -9.95
CA HIS A 150 10.91 10.75 -9.88
C HIS A 150 10.83 11.27 -8.44
N TYR A 151 10.85 10.40 -7.44
CA TYR A 151 10.63 10.76 -6.04
C TYR A 151 11.82 10.45 -5.14
N LEU A 152 13.01 10.26 -5.73
CA LEU A 152 14.20 9.84 -5.00
C LEU A 152 15.06 10.96 -4.43
N SER A 153 14.67 12.19 -4.56
CA SER A 153 15.47 13.32 -4.05
C SER A 153 15.40 13.47 -2.56
#